data_ec92bbf78f6176919686a5318b17ef7b
#
_entry.id   ec92bbf78f6176919686a5318b17ef7b
#
_cell.length_a   1.000
_cell.length_b   1.000
_cell.length_c   1.000
_cell.angle_alpha   90.00
_cell.angle_beta   90.00
_cell.angle_gamma   90.00
#
_symmetry.space_group_name_H-M   'P 1'
#
loop_
_entity.id
_entity.type
_entity.pdbx_description
1 polymer ?
#
loop_
_entity_poly.entity_id
_entity_poly.type
_entity_poly.pdbx_seq_one_letter_code
_entity_poly.pdbx_strand_id
1 'polypeptide(L)'
;MKATFFILSVFLLAACSDLDPRYPTTDEDSEETLELREKYTDKVTGKWYLKQEPQEYYFKQFERLYYISLEQYYEFHENGEITGRVIMKAKRADGSPSATGGEWFISDYRLNGSWGLIHRASDDTDRLRFGVHLSQDDTDDTLMLPLFSNTDLHLYHADDDILSIESPITFLNQTIVMHRVDGEPADMGSDADTENL
;
A
#
# COMPACT_ATOMS: atom_id res chain seq x y z
N MET A 1 -54.10 -36.61 32.02
CA MET A 1 -52.74 -36.91 31.55
C MET A 1 -52.44 -35.91 30.45
N LYS A 2 -51.62 -34.87 30.76
CA LYS A 2 -51.20 -33.85 29.77
C LYS A 2 -49.75 -34.16 29.40
N ALA A 3 -49.54 -34.51 28.15
CA ALA A 3 -48.24 -34.75 27.58
C ALA A 3 -47.63 -33.41 27.17
N THR A 4 -46.56 -33.02 27.84
CA THR A 4 -45.78 -31.81 27.56
C THR A 4 -44.73 -32.17 26.48
N PHE A 5 -44.89 -31.62 25.29
CA PHE A 5 -43.88 -31.74 24.23
C PHE A 5 -42.77 -30.72 24.50
N PHE A 6 -41.59 -31.22 24.82
CA PHE A 6 -40.37 -30.42 24.82
C PHE A 6 -39.83 -30.32 23.40
N ILE A 7 -40.00 -29.14 22.78
CA ILE A 7 -39.35 -28.80 21.52
C ILE A 7 -37.91 -28.33 21.88
N LEU A 8 -36.96 -29.22 21.62
CA LEU A 8 -35.53 -28.89 21.68
C LEU A 8 -35.17 -28.08 20.45
N SER A 9 -35.19 -26.75 20.61
CA SER A 9 -34.68 -25.85 19.59
C SER A 9 -33.16 -25.93 19.58
N VAL A 10 -32.62 -26.72 18.64
CA VAL A 10 -31.19 -26.67 18.30
C VAL A 10 -30.96 -25.37 17.56
N PHE A 11 -30.44 -24.38 18.28
CA PHE A 11 -29.83 -23.21 17.65
C PHE A 11 -28.55 -23.66 16.97
N LEU A 12 -28.62 -23.93 15.70
CA LEU A 12 -27.46 -23.91 14.83
C LEU A 12 -27.02 -22.44 14.77
N LEU A 13 -26.04 -22.11 15.63
CA LEU A 13 -25.20 -20.95 15.42
C LEU A 13 -24.40 -21.24 14.14
N ALA A 14 -24.96 -20.87 13.01
CA ALA A 14 -24.16 -20.62 11.83
C ALA A 14 -23.26 -19.45 12.19
N ALA A 15 -22.02 -19.74 12.59
CA ALA A 15 -20.95 -18.77 12.55
C ALA A 15 -20.84 -18.36 11.06
N CYS A 16 -21.53 -17.29 10.70
CA CYS A 16 -21.16 -16.53 9.50
C CYS A 16 -19.77 -15.99 9.82
N SER A 17 -18.74 -16.75 9.43
CA SER A 17 -17.47 -16.14 9.17
C SER A 17 -17.75 -15.07 8.11
N ASP A 18 -17.48 -13.81 8.41
CA ASP A 18 -17.44 -12.72 7.45
C ASP A 18 -16.28 -12.99 6.49
N LEU A 19 -16.53 -13.96 5.58
CA LEU A 19 -15.67 -14.21 4.45
C LEU A 19 -15.87 -13.03 3.51
N ASP A 20 -14.94 -12.11 3.48
CA ASP A 20 -14.92 -11.10 2.42
C ASP A 20 -14.89 -11.85 1.08
N PRO A 21 -15.96 -11.78 0.26
CA PRO A 21 -16.05 -12.56 -0.98
C PRO A 21 -14.97 -12.20 -2.01
N ARG A 22 -14.18 -11.16 -1.74
CA ARG A 22 -13.06 -10.73 -2.56
C ARG A 22 -11.80 -11.57 -2.34
N TYR A 23 -11.71 -12.30 -1.24
CA TYR A 23 -10.54 -13.09 -0.89
C TYR A 23 -10.96 -14.49 -0.47
N PRO A 24 -10.92 -15.47 -1.38
CA PRO A 24 -11.17 -16.85 -1.03
C PRO A 24 -10.14 -17.29 0.03
N THR A 25 -10.63 -17.75 1.17
CA THR A 25 -9.84 -18.22 2.32
C THR A 25 -8.93 -19.40 2.01
N THR A 26 -9.04 -19.99 0.84
CA THR A 26 -8.27 -21.16 0.42
C THR A 26 -6.80 -20.85 0.16
N ASP A 27 -6.45 -19.60 -0.18
CA ASP A 27 -5.05 -19.24 -0.46
C ASP A 27 -4.25 -18.90 0.82
N GLU A 28 -4.92 -18.48 1.91
CA GLU A 28 -4.23 -18.02 3.14
C GLU A 28 -3.54 -19.14 3.92
N ASP A 29 -4.10 -20.33 3.89
CA ASP A 29 -3.60 -21.51 4.61
C ASP A 29 -3.04 -22.57 3.66
N SER A 30 -2.77 -22.21 2.41
CA SER A 30 -2.15 -23.14 1.46
C SER A 30 -0.70 -23.44 1.85
N GLU A 31 -0.18 -24.61 1.45
CA GLU A 31 1.19 -25.02 1.71
C GLU A 31 2.17 -23.99 1.10
N GLU A 32 1.89 -23.54 -0.11
CA GLU A 32 2.68 -22.52 -0.83
C GLU A 32 2.72 -21.18 -0.07
N THR A 33 1.60 -20.75 0.54
CA THR A 33 1.56 -19.55 1.36
C THR A 33 2.37 -19.69 2.63
N LEU A 34 2.34 -20.87 3.27
CA LEU A 34 3.15 -21.12 4.48
C LEU A 34 4.65 -21.14 4.13
N GLU A 35 5.05 -21.79 3.05
CA GLU A 35 6.43 -21.76 2.55
C GLU A 35 6.88 -20.35 2.19
N LEU A 36 6.02 -19.57 1.55
CA LEU A 36 6.28 -18.17 1.22
C LEU A 36 6.54 -17.33 2.48
N ARG A 37 5.70 -17.50 3.51
CA ARG A 37 5.86 -16.81 4.79
C ARG A 37 7.15 -17.19 5.50
N GLU A 38 7.49 -18.48 5.55
CA GLU A 38 8.75 -18.94 6.13
C GLU A 38 9.96 -18.34 5.40
N LYS A 39 9.89 -18.23 4.09
CA LYS A 39 10.99 -17.74 3.25
C LYS A 39 11.19 -16.22 3.32
N TYR A 40 10.11 -15.45 3.37
CA TYR A 40 10.18 -14.01 3.11
C TYR A 40 9.74 -13.10 4.27
N THR A 41 9.11 -13.61 5.35
CA THR A 41 8.67 -12.74 6.46
C THR A 41 9.83 -11.93 7.02
N ASP A 42 10.95 -12.56 7.37
CA ASP A 42 12.13 -11.88 7.90
C ASP A 42 12.76 -10.92 6.88
N LYS A 43 12.61 -11.21 5.59
CA LYS A 43 13.15 -10.37 4.51
C LYS A 43 12.32 -9.12 4.27
N VAL A 44 11.00 -9.22 4.37
CA VAL A 44 10.07 -8.09 4.23
C VAL A 44 10.00 -7.25 5.49
N THR A 45 10.06 -7.87 6.67
CA THR A 45 10.07 -7.16 7.96
C THR A 45 11.21 -6.16 8.02
N GLY A 46 10.90 -4.93 8.42
CA GLY A 46 11.88 -3.85 8.56
C GLY A 46 11.43 -2.55 7.92
N LYS A 47 12.38 -1.68 7.67
CA LYS A 47 12.14 -0.31 7.22
C LYS A 47 12.65 -0.12 5.80
N TRP A 48 11.79 0.40 4.95
CA TRP A 48 12.03 0.50 3.52
C TRP A 48 11.75 1.90 3.01
N TYR A 49 12.58 2.38 2.12
CA TYR A 49 12.48 3.72 1.56
C TYR A 49 12.69 3.71 0.06
N LEU A 50 11.91 4.54 -0.62
CA LEU A 50 12.06 4.85 -2.05
C LEU A 50 11.90 6.34 -2.25
N LYS A 51 12.82 6.93 -3.00
CA LYS A 51 12.69 8.26 -3.59
C LYS A 51 12.70 8.12 -5.10
N GLN A 52 11.65 8.63 -5.74
CA GLN A 52 11.55 8.70 -7.19
C GLN A 52 11.70 10.14 -7.65
N GLU A 53 12.67 10.34 -8.53
CA GLU A 53 12.85 11.62 -9.20
C GLU A 53 11.61 12.00 -10.01
N PRO A 54 11.38 13.30 -10.25
CA PRO A 54 10.24 13.78 -11.00
C PRO A 54 10.15 13.14 -12.39
N GLN A 55 9.00 12.56 -12.69
CA GLN A 55 8.69 11.95 -13.97
C GLN A 55 7.46 12.60 -14.60
N GLU A 56 7.43 12.64 -15.91
CA GLU A 56 6.26 13.12 -16.64
C GLU A 56 5.11 12.12 -16.55
N TYR A 57 3.93 12.62 -16.19
CA TYR A 57 2.73 11.83 -16.10
C TYR A 57 1.52 12.55 -16.69
N TYR A 58 0.84 11.90 -17.66
CA TYR A 58 -0.36 12.43 -18.28
C TYR A 58 -1.63 11.90 -17.62
N PHE A 59 -2.35 12.77 -16.93
CA PHE A 59 -3.64 12.44 -16.33
C PHE A 59 -4.77 12.62 -17.32
N LYS A 60 -5.29 11.52 -17.85
CA LYS A 60 -6.40 11.51 -18.83
C LYS A 60 -7.64 12.23 -18.33
N GLN A 61 -7.97 12.08 -17.04
CA GLN A 61 -9.16 12.70 -16.42
C GLN A 61 -9.10 14.23 -16.38
N PHE A 62 -7.90 14.82 -16.40
CA PHE A 62 -7.69 16.26 -16.39
C PHE A 62 -7.18 16.78 -17.73
N GLU A 63 -6.87 15.88 -18.67
CA GLU A 63 -6.24 16.19 -19.96
C GLU A 63 -4.96 17.03 -19.79
N ARG A 64 -4.15 16.73 -18.79
CA ARG A 64 -2.97 17.50 -18.41
C ARG A 64 -1.76 16.64 -18.11
N LEU A 65 -0.60 17.21 -18.45
CA LEU A 65 0.72 16.67 -18.11
C LEU A 65 1.21 17.27 -16.79
N TYR A 66 1.75 16.40 -15.94
CA TYR A 66 2.37 16.77 -14.66
C TYR A 66 3.76 16.18 -14.56
N TYR A 67 4.65 16.86 -13.83
CA TYR A 67 5.84 16.27 -13.26
C TYR A 67 5.51 15.78 -11.85
N ILE A 68 5.78 14.52 -11.56
CA ILE A 68 5.45 13.90 -10.27
C ILE A 68 6.71 13.30 -9.68
N SER A 69 7.03 13.65 -8.44
CA SER A 69 7.99 12.96 -7.58
C SER A 69 7.27 12.25 -6.45
N LEU A 70 7.85 11.15 -5.99
CA LEU A 70 7.30 10.33 -4.92
C LEU A 70 8.40 9.96 -3.93
N GLU A 71 8.09 10.10 -2.66
CA GLU A 71 8.88 9.56 -1.58
C GLU A 71 7.98 8.62 -0.77
N GLN A 72 8.44 7.40 -0.53
CA GLN A 72 7.68 6.36 0.14
C GLN A 72 8.55 5.73 1.22
N TYR A 73 8.05 5.70 2.44
CA TYR A 73 8.65 5.02 3.57
C TYR A 73 7.64 4.07 4.18
N TYR A 74 8.05 2.83 4.40
CA TYR A 74 7.23 1.78 5.03
C TYR A 74 8.04 1.10 6.13
N GLU A 75 7.36 0.78 7.22
CA GLU A 75 7.87 -0.06 8.29
C GLU A 75 6.94 -1.25 8.46
N PHE A 76 7.44 -2.44 8.09
CA PHE A 76 6.74 -3.72 8.24
C PHE A 76 7.17 -4.36 9.56
N HIS A 77 6.22 -4.53 10.46
CA HIS A 77 6.45 -5.13 11.78
C HIS A 77 6.19 -6.63 11.75
N GLU A 78 6.93 -7.39 12.57
CA GLU A 78 6.79 -8.86 12.69
C GLU A 78 5.38 -9.32 13.08
N ASN A 79 4.63 -8.48 13.80
CA ASN A 79 3.25 -8.76 14.20
C ASN A 79 2.21 -8.58 13.07
N GLY A 80 2.66 -8.30 11.85
CA GLY A 80 1.78 -8.06 10.71
C GLY A 80 1.21 -6.64 10.63
N GLU A 81 1.66 -5.72 11.46
CA GLU A 81 1.33 -4.30 11.33
C GLU A 81 2.25 -3.63 10.30
N ILE A 82 1.72 -2.61 9.64
CA ILE A 82 2.48 -1.72 8.76
C ILE A 82 2.21 -0.27 9.15
N THR A 83 3.28 0.52 9.19
CA THR A 83 3.20 1.97 9.29
C THR A 83 4.03 2.60 8.18
N GLY A 84 3.81 3.88 7.89
CA GLY A 84 4.62 4.54 6.87
C GLY A 84 4.18 5.95 6.56
N ARG A 85 4.84 6.51 5.54
CA ARG A 85 4.57 7.83 5.01
C ARG A 85 4.75 7.83 3.50
N VAL A 86 3.85 8.50 2.78
CA VAL A 86 3.95 8.70 1.34
C VAL A 86 3.79 10.18 1.06
N ILE A 87 4.80 10.76 0.44
CA ILE A 87 4.77 12.15 0.00
C ILE A 87 4.79 12.17 -1.51
N MET A 88 3.81 12.82 -2.09
CA MET A 88 3.78 13.12 -3.50
C MET A 88 3.87 14.62 -3.72
N LYS A 89 4.76 15.00 -4.62
CA LYS A 89 4.83 16.35 -5.15
C LYS A 89 4.50 16.31 -6.64
N ALA A 90 3.61 17.18 -7.07
CA ALA A 90 3.25 17.29 -8.47
C ALA A 90 3.24 18.75 -8.91
N LYS A 91 3.74 19.04 -10.11
CA LYS A 91 3.58 20.34 -10.77
C LYS A 91 3.06 20.16 -12.17
N ARG A 92 2.32 21.15 -12.66
CA ARG A 92 1.86 21.14 -14.06
C ARG A 92 3.00 21.44 -15.01
N ALA A 93 3.10 20.67 -16.09
CA ALA A 93 4.15 20.86 -17.09
C ALA A 93 4.03 22.20 -17.84
N ASP A 94 2.84 22.82 -17.85
CA ASP A 94 2.59 24.14 -18.43
C ASP A 94 3.00 25.31 -17.51
N GLY A 95 3.50 25.01 -16.31
CA GLY A 95 3.91 26.01 -15.32
C GLY A 95 2.77 26.75 -14.65
N SER A 96 1.50 26.37 -14.89
CA SER A 96 0.37 27.01 -14.23
C SER A 96 0.34 26.66 -12.74
N PRO A 97 0.08 27.65 -11.85
CA PRO A 97 0.14 27.41 -10.40
C PRO A 97 -0.96 26.46 -9.90
N SER A 98 -0.77 25.93 -8.73
CA SER A 98 -1.78 25.21 -7.97
C SER A 98 -2.96 26.13 -7.61
N ALA A 99 -4.04 25.59 -7.06
CA ALA A 99 -5.18 26.40 -6.63
C ALA A 99 -4.82 27.32 -5.46
N THR A 100 -3.84 26.98 -4.65
CA THR A 100 -3.29 27.81 -3.56
C THR A 100 -2.25 28.83 -4.05
N GLY A 101 -1.90 28.81 -5.34
CA GLY A 101 -0.95 29.73 -5.95
C GLY A 101 0.51 29.27 -5.87
N GLY A 102 0.79 28.11 -5.28
CA GLY A 102 2.13 27.49 -5.25
C GLY A 102 2.46 26.80 -6.59
N GLU A 103 3.73 26.59 -6.85
CA GLU A 103 4.19 25.87 -8.03
C GLU A 103 3.88 24.36 -7.93
N TRP A 104 4.00 23.81 -6.72
CA TRP A 104 3.81 22.40 -6.43
C TRP A 104 2.52 22.12 -5.67
N PHE A 105 1.88 21.00 -6.04
CA PHE A 105 0.86 20.33 -5.23
C PHE A 105 1.58 19.32 -4.35
N ILE A 106 1.42 19.40 -3.05
CA ILE A 106 2.04 18.47 -2.11
C ILE A 106 0.94 17.69 -1.40
N SER A 107 1.06 16.37 -1.41
CA SER A 107 0.20 15.48 -0.66
C SER A 107 1.07 14.63 0.26
N ASP A 108 0.86 14.75 1.56
CA ASP A 108 1.58 14.04 2.61
C ASP A 108 0.61 13.13 3.37
N TYR A 109 0.83 11.83 3.28
CA TYR A 109 -0.02 10.82 3.88
C TYR A 109 0.76 9.99 4.89
N ARG A 110 0.22 9.86 6.09
CA ARG A 110 0.60 8.81 7.03
C ARG A 110 -0.28 7.59 6.79
N LEU A 111 0.31 6.42 6.85
CA LEU A 111 -0.42 5.16 6.73
C LEU A 111 -0.20 4.27 7.95
N ASN A 112 -1.24 3.53 8.28
CA ASN A 112 -1.18 2.44 9.24
C ASN A 112 -2.14 1.32 8.79
N GLY A 113 -1.87 0.10 9.24
CA GLY A 113 -2.71 -1.03 8.86
C GLY A 113 -2.06 -2.36 9.11
N SER A 114 -2.37 -3.32 8.25
CA SER A 114 -1.82 -4.67 8.31
C SER A 114 -1.17 -5.06 6.99
N TRP A 115 -0.22 -5.99 7.07
CA TRP A 115 0.40 -6.62 5.93
C TRP A 115 0.50 -8.13 6.12
N GLY A 116 0.70 -8.84 5.02
CA GLY A 116 0.94 -10.26 5.04
C GLY A 116 1.43 -10.77 3.68
N LEU A 117 1.93 -11.99 3.67
CA LEU A 117 2.35 -12.68 2.47
C LEU A 117 1.32 -13.74 2.11
N ILE A 118 1.01 -13.85 0.83
CA ILE A 118 0.08 -14.83 0.28
C ILE A 118 0.55 -15.29 -1.09
N HIS A 119 0.53 -16.60 -1.31
CA HIS A 119 0.67 -17.17 -2.64
C HIS A 119 -0.72 -17.26 -3.29
N ARG A 120 -0.90 -16.67 -4.46
CA ARG A 120 -2.17 -16.73 -5.18
C ARG A 120 -2.15 -17.89 -6.18
N ALA A 121 -2.85 -18.98 -5.86
CA ALA A 121 -2.89 -20.18 -6.69
C ALA A 121 -3.50 -19.93 -8.09
N SER A 122 -4.39 -18.96 -8.24
CA SER A 122 -5.08 -18.69 -9.51
C SER A 122 -4.17 -18.22 -10.64
N ASP A 123 -3.05 -17.57 -10.32
CA ASP A 123 -2.09 -17.03 -11.27
C ASP A 123 -0.63 -17.39 -10.93
N ASP A 124 -0.44 -18.29 -9.95
CA ASP A 124 0.87 -18.80 -9.52
C ASP A 124 1.84 -17.65 -9.16
N THR A 125 1.36 -16.73 -8.29
CA THR A 125 2.14 -15.53 -7.95
C THR A 125 2.23 -15.28 -6.46
N ASP A 126 3.41 -14.85 -6.02
CA ASP A 126 3.67 -14.36 -4.69
C ASP A 126 3.19 -12.91 -4.55
N ARG A 127 2.46 -12.63 -3.48
CA ARG A 127 1.85 -11.33 -3.23
C ARG A 127 2.18 -10.80 -1.84
N LEU A 128 2.40 -9.50 -1.77
CA LEU A 128 2.41 -8.74 -0.55
C LEU A 128 1.03 -8.09 -0.38
N ARG A 129 0.29 -8.54 0.62
CA ARG A 129 -1.05 -8.02 0.93
C ARG A 129 -0.95 -6.81 1.83
N PHE A 130 -1.63 -5.74 1.44
CA PHE A 130 -1.80 -4.53 2.24
C PHE A 130 -3.25 -4.32 2.62
N GLY A 131 -3.49 -4.05 3.91
CA GLY A 131 -4.74 -3.50 4.41
C GLY A 131 -4.44 -2.20 5.15
N VAL A 132 -4.46 -1.05 4.47
CA VAL A 132 -4.00 0.21 5.05
C VAL A 132 -5.09 1.28 5.14
N HIS A 133 -5.01 2.08 6.18
CA HIS A 133 -5.75 3.33 6.35
C HIS A 133 -4.79 4.49 6.15
N LEU A 134 -5.25 5.49 5.43
CA LEU A 134 -4.51 6.72 5.16
C LEU A 134 -5.07 7.85 6.01
N SER A 135 -4.21 8.55 6.70
CA SER A 135 -4.49 9.86 7.29
C SER A 135 -3.67 10.91 6.56
N GLN A 136 -4.31 12.00 6.23
CA GLN A 136 -3.68 13.12 5.58
C GLN A 136 -3.27 14.12 6.64
N ASP A 137 -1.97 14.41 6.74
CA ASP A 137 -1.45 15.53 7.48
C ASP A 137 -1.56 16.78 6.62
N ASP A 138 -1.92 17.92 7.21
CA ASP A 138 -2.16 19.24 6.61
C ASP A 138 -1.73 19.42 5.14
N THR A 139 -2.67 19.28 4.22
CA THR A 139 -2.43 19.56 2.80
C THR A 139 -3.29 20.72 2.35
N ASP A 140 -2.66 21.74 1.84
CA ASP A 140 -3.35 22.94 1.32
C ASP A 140 -4.05 22.70 -0.01
N ASP A 141 -3.70 21.63 -0.77
CA ASP A 141 -4.29 21.31 -2.07
C ASP A 141 -4.45 19.82 -2.30
N THR A 142 -5.67 19.38 -2.42
CA THR A 142 -6.02 17.98 -2.63
C THR A 142 -5.86 17.57 -4.09
N LEU A 143 -4.66 17.22 -4.51
CA LEU A 143 -4.56 16.23 -5.57
C LEU A 143 -4.84 14.87 -4.93
N MET A 144 -6.12 14.50 -4.83
CA MET A 144 -6.50 13.19 -4.30
C MET A 144 -5.99 12.11 -5.25
N LEU A 145 -4.85 11.53 -4.89
CA LEU A 145 -4.42 10.32 -5.55
C LEU A 145 -5.30 9.15 -5.10
N PRO A 146 -5.67 8.27 -6.02
CA PRO A 146 -6.21 6.97 -5.66
C PRO A 146 -5.07 6.13 -5.05
N LEU A 147 -4.76 6.36 -3.78
CA LEU A 147 -3.94 5.45 -3.01
C LEU A 147 -4.81 4.24 -2.66
N PHE A 148 -4.24 3.07 -2.85
CA PHE A 148 -4.89 1.81 -2.52
C PHE A 148 -5.25 1.75 -1.03
N SER A 149 -6.37 1.11 -0.73
CA SER A 149 -6.76 0.83 0.66
C SER A 149 -6.54 -0.63 1.04
N ASN A 150 -6.91 -1.55 0.14
CA ASN A 150 -6.70 -2.99 0.31
C ASN A 150 -6.30 -3.56 -1.04
N THR A 151 -5.11 -4.13 -1.13
CA THR A 151 -4.60 -4.68 -2.38
C THR A 151 -3.57 -5.78 -2.15
N ASP A 152 -3.48 -6.69 -3.09
CA ASP A 152 -2.44 -7.69 -3.18
C ASP A 152 -1.47 -7.26 -4.29
N LEU A 153 -0.27 -6.85 -3.90
CA LEU A 153 0.80 -6.42 -4.80
C LEU A 153 1.68 -7.60 -5.17
N HIS A 154 2.10 -7.71 -6.42
CA HIS A 154 3.12 -8.70 -6.78
C HIS A 154 4.40 -8.47 -5.97
N LEU A 155 4.89 -9.54 -5.33
CA LEU A 155 6.20 -9.58 -4.70
C LEU A 155 7.18 -10.19 -5.70
N TYR A 156 8.09 -9.38 -6.23
CA TYR A 156 9.06 -9.84 -7.21
C TYR A 156 10.36 -10.30 -6.57
N HIS A 157 10.77 -9.65 -5.49
CA HIS A 157 12.00 -9.95 -4.78
C HIS A 157 11.99 -9.35 -3.36
N ALA A 158 12.60 -10.06 -2.41
CA ALA A 158 12.93 -9.53 -1.09
C ALA A 158 14.21 -10.19 -0.57
N ASP A 159 15.17 -9.36 -0.16
CA ASP A 159 16.38 -9.78 0.54
C ASP A 159 16.71 -8.80 1.69
N ASP A 160 17.95 -8.82 2.17
CA ASP A 160 18.32 -7.99 3.32
C ASP A 160 18.40 -6.49 2.97
N ASP A 161 18.57 -6.13 1.70
CA ASP A 161 18.82 -4.76 1.24
C ASP A 161 17.73 -4.23 0.30
N ILE A 162 17.03 -5.11 -0.40
CA ILE A 162 16.11 -4.76 -1.49
C ILE A 162 14.75 -5.42 -1.31
N LEU A 163 13.69 -4.62 -1.44
CA LEU A 163 12.31 -5.06 -1.59
C LEU A 163 11.76 -4.55 -2.92
N SER A 164 11.44 -5.48 -3.82
CA SER A 164 10.86 -5.19 -5.14
C SER A 164 9.43 -5.67 -5.21
N ILE A 165 8.50 -4.74 -5.37
CA ILE A 165 7.05 -4.99 -5.42
C ILE A 165 6.39 -4.23 -6.57
N GLU A 166 5.17 -4.62 -6.91
CA GLU A 166 4.29 -3.78 -7.71
C GLU A 166 4.00 -2.47 -6.99
N SER A 167 3.93 -1.36 -7.74
CA SER A 167 3.64 -0.06 -7.12
C SER A 167 2.26 -0.06 -6.46
N PRO A 168 2.18 0.34 -5.19
CA PRO A 168 0.91 0.52 -4.52
C PRO A 168 0.11 1.73 -5.06
N ILE A 169 0.74 2.55 -5.88
CA ILE A 169 0.11 3.72 -6.49
C ILE A 169 -0.44 3.31 -7.84
N THR A 170 -1.73 3.03 -7.90
CA THR A 170 -2.40 2.34 -9.02
C THR A 170 -2.21 2.98 -10.40
N PHE A 171 -2.00 4.29 -10.46
CA PHE A 171 -1.79 4.96 -11.74
C PHE A 171 -0.37 4.82 -12.29
N LEU A 172 0.60 4.43 -11.46
CA LEU A 172 1.99 4.29 -11.93
C LEU A 172 2.22 2.97 -12.67
N ASN A 173 1.43 1.93 -12.37
CA ASN A 173 1.48 0.60 -13.01
C ASN A 173 2.92 0.15 -13.32
N GLN A 174 3.80 0.20 -12.34
CA GLN A 174 5.22 -0.11 -12.46
C GLN A 174 5.72 -0.92 -11.27
N THR A 175 6.85 -1.59 -11.44
CA THR A 175 7.60 -2.18 -10.34
C THR A 175 8.38 -1.09 -9.61
N ILE A 176 8.32 -1.09 -8.29
CA ILE A 176 9.15 -0.24 -7.45
C ILE A 176 10.20 -1.07 -6.73
N VAL A 177 11.37 -0.48 -6.53
CA VAL A 177 12.48 -1.07 -5.80
C VAL A 177 12.80 -0.17 -4.61
N MET A 178 12.58 -0.70 -3.42
CA MET A 178 12.82 -0.02 -2.16
C MET A 178 14.11 -0.51 -1.53
N HIS A 179 14.79 0.37 -0.83
CA HIS A 179 16.01 0.03 -0.11
C HIS A 179 15.79 0.02 1.39
N ARG A 180 16.47 -0.88 2.08
CA ARG A 180 16.41 -0.95 3.55
C ARG A 180 17.07 0.27 4.15
N VAL A 181 16.46 0.81 5.22
CA VAL A 181 16.93 2.00 5.95
C VAL A 181 16.82 1.77 7.45
N ASP A 182 17.53 2.59 8.25
CA ASP A 182 17.46 2.52 9.72
C ASP A 182 16.21 3.21 10.29
N GLY A 183 15.62 4.13 9.52
CA GLY A 183 14.44 4.90 9.93
C GLY A 183 13.91 5.79 8.82
N GLU A 184 12.81 6.49 9.09
CA GLU A 184 12.28 7.52 8.19
C GLU A 184 13.36 8.59 7.95
N PRO A 185 13.72 8.88 6.68
CA PRO A 185 14.71 9.92 6.38
C PRO A 185 14.29 11.27 6.94
N ALA A 186 15.23 11.96 7.61
CA ALA A 186 14.94 13.24 8.26
C ALA A 186 14.59 14.36 7.27
N ASP A 187 15.05 14.22 6.02
CA ASP A 187 14.83 15.15 4.91
C ASP A 187 13.65 14.73 4.01
N MET A 188 12.90 13.67 4.39
CA MET A 188 11.74 13.21 3.62
C MET A 188 10.73 14.36 3.44
N GLY A 189 10.40 14.65 2.19
CA GLY A 189 9.53 15.77 1.81
C GLY A 189 10.21 17.13 1.72
N SER A 190 11.53 17.23 1.96
CA SER A 190 12.27 18.49 1.79
C SER A 190 12.25 18.96 0.33
N ASP A 191 12.35 20.29 0.13
CA ASP A 191 12.28 20.91 -1.20
C ASP A 191 13.61 20.89 -1.96
N ALA A 192 14.64 20.24 -1.40
CA ALA A 192 16.00 20.26 -1.96
C ALA A 192 16.09 19.82 -3.44
N ASP A 193 15.14 19.02 -3.92
CA ASP A 193 15.14 18.48 -5.28
C ASP A 193 14.22 19.24 -6.25
N THR A 194 13.46 20.22 -5.77
CA THR A 194 12.53 20.98 -6.61
C THR A 194 13.14 22.22 -7.26
N GLU A 195 14.36 22.61 -6.86
CA GLU A 195 15.04 23.81 -7.38
C GLU A 195 15.69 23.63 -8.78
N ASN A 196 15.80 22.38 -9.28
CA ASN A 196 16.55 22.06 -10.49
C ASN A 196 15.70 21.60 -11.70
N LEU A 197 14.36 21.84 -11.68
CA LEU A 197 13.47 21.45 -12.78
C LEU A 197 12.96 22.64 -13.58
#